data_7115900b6a5cd97b98c52a90a348cdb7
#
_entry.id   7115900b6a5cd97b98c52a90a348cdb7
#
_cell.length_a   1.000
_cell.length_b   1.000
_cell.length_c   1.000
_cell.angle_alpha   90.00
_cell.angle_beta   90.00
_cell.angle_gamma   90.00
#
_symmetry.space_group_name_H-M   'P 1'
#
loop_
_entity.id
_entity.type
_entity.pdbx_description
1 polymer ?
#
loop_
_entity_poly.entity_id
_entity_poly.type
_entity_poly.pdbx_seq_one_letter_code
_entity_poly.pdbx_strand_id
1 'polypeptide(L)'
;MIAGVADTHTALWHLFKNPRLSAAARSFIDDAASAGHDILLSPISLADIVYLVEKRRLPPSAYDELTKALDDPESVLEEAPFTGEVVESMREVPRVAIPDMPDRIVAATAVYFGVPVVSRDGRIRASNVQTVW
;
A
#
# COMPACT_ATOMS: atom_id res chain seq x y z
N MET A 1 10.20 -11.50 5.93
CA MET A 1 10.23 -11.34 4.46
C MET A 1 9.08 -10.44 4.03
N ILE A 2 9.26 -9.68 2.98
CA ILE A 2 8.23 -8.77 2.47
C ILE A 2 7.41 -9.51 1.40
N ALA A 3 6.09 -9.56 1.59
CA ALA A 3 5.19 -10.25 0.67
C ALA A 3 4.61 -9.32 -0.41
N GLY A 4 4.36 -8.07 -0.07
CA GLY A 4 3.76 -7.12 -0.99
C GLY A 4 3.72 -5.71 -0.43
N VAL A 5 3.19 -4.79 -1.23
CA VAL A 5 2.97 -3.39 -0.86
C VAL A 5 1.48 -3.11 -1.03
N ALA A 6 0.84 -2.58 0.00
CA ALA A 6 -0.56 -2.15 -0.07
C ALA A 6 -0.63 -0.69 -0.52
N ASP A 7 -1.60 -0.36 -1.36
CA ASP A 7 -1.92 1.05 -1.58
C ASP A 7 -2.77 1.59 -0.42
N THR A 8 -3.04 2.89 -0.44
CA THR A 8 -3.71 3.58 0.66
C THR A 8 -5.07 2.96 1.01
N HIS A 9 -5.92 2.72 0.01
CA HIS A 9 -7.26 2.20 0.25
C HIS A 9 -7.23 0.74 0.70
N THR A 10 -6.34 -0.07 0.14
CA THR A 10 -6.16 -1.47 0.56
C THR A 10 -5.81 -1.56 2.04
N ALA A 11 -4.86 -0.74 2.50
CA ALA A 11 -4.46 -0.71 3.90
C ALA A 11 -5.63 -0.33 4.81
N LEU A 12 -6.39 0.69 4.44
CA LEU A 12 -7.56 1.12 5.21
C LEU A 12 -8.65 0.05 5.22
N TRP A 13 -8.96 -0.54 4.07
CA TRP A 13 -9.99 -1.57 4.01
C TRP A 13 -9.61 -2.83 4.78
N HIS A 14 -8.33 -3.18 4.77
CA HIS A 14 -7.83 -4.26 5.62
C HIS A 14 -7.99 -3.93 7.09
N LEU A 15 -7.54 -2.76 7.51
CA LEU A 15 -7.54 -2.34 8.91
C LEU A 15 -8.96 -2.27 9.49
N PHE A 16 -9.91 -1.73 8.73
CA PHE A 16 -11.29 -1.56 9.16
C PHE A 16 -12.21 -2.70 8.71
N LYS A 17 -11.65 -3.78 8.17
CA LYS A 17 -12.42 -4.97 7.73
C LYS A 17 -13.55 -4.60 6.75
N ASN A 18 -13.23 -3.68 5.83
CA ASN A 18 -14.20 -3.19 4.86
C ASN A 18 -14.46 -4.25 3.77
N PRO A 19 -15.74 -4.52 3.40
CA PRO A 19 -16.08 -5.52 2.38
C PRO A 19 -15.61 -5.16 0.97
N ARG A 20 -15.13 -3.94 0.72
CA ARG A 20 -14.52 -3.55 -0.55
C ARG A 20 -13.20 -4.27 -0.81
N LEU A 21 -12.54 -4.76 0.25
CA LEU A 21 -11.35 -5.59 0.09
C LEU A 21 -11.76 -6.91 -0.56
N SER A 22 -11.17 -7.22 -1.73
CA SER A 22 -11.53 -8.44 -2.45
C SER A 22 -11.13 -9.70 -1.68
N ALA A 23 -11.74 -10.83 -2.01
CA ALA A 23 -11.40 -12.12 -1.41
C ALA A 23 -9.93 -12.48 -1.69
N ALA A 24 -9.45 -12.23 -2.91
CA ALA A 24 -8.07 -12.49 -3.28
C ALA A 24 -7.08 -11.62 -2.49
N ALA A 25 -7.38 -10.31 -2.34
CA ALA A 25 -6.55 -9.40 -1.55
C ALA A 25 -6.53 -9.81 -0.08
N ARG A 26 -7.68 -10.16 0.48
CA ARG A 26 -7.78 -10.61 1.86
C ARG A 26 -6.97 -11.87 2.09
N SER A 27 -7.11 -12.87 1.22
CA SER A 27 -6.33 -14.12 1.32
C SER A 27 -4.84 -13.85 1.23
N PHE A 28 -4.42 -12.97 0.32
CA PHE A 28 -3.01 -12.62 0.18
C PHE A 28 -2.43 -12.02 1.48
N ILE A 29 -3.17 -11.09 2.09
CA ILE A 29 -2.75 -10.46 3.34
C ILE A 29 -2.76 -11.46 4.50
N ASP A 30 -3.81 -12.28 4.60
CA ASP A 30 -3.93 -13.28 5.65
C ASP A 30 -2.82 -14.34 5.54
N ASP A 31 -2.49 -14.77 4.34
CA ASP A 31 -1.40 -15.72 4.10
C ASP A 31 -0.05 -15.12 4.48
N ALA A 32 0.18 -13.85 4.18
CA ALA A 32 1.38 -13.14 4.60
C ALA A 32 1.48 -13.11 6.13
N ALA A 33 0.40 -12.74 6.80
CA ALA A 33 0.36 -12.69 8.26
C ALA A 33 0.65 -14.06 8.88
N SER A 34 0.04 -15.13 8.34
CA SER A 34 0.24 -16.50 8.82
C SER A 34 1.68 -16.99 8.62
N ALA A 35 2.33 -16.54 7.57
CA ALA A 35 3.72 -16.91 7.26
C ALA A 35 4.75 -16.04 7.99
N GLY A 36 4.32 -15.03 8.74
CA GLY A 36 5.23 -14.08 9.39
C GLY A 36 5.90 -13.11 8.42
N HIS A 37 5.27 -12.87 7.27
CA HIS A 37 5.74 -11.90 6.27
C HIS A 37 5.03 -10.57 6.45
N ASP A 38 5.63 -9.50 5.91
CA ASP A 38 5.11 -8.15 6.03
C ASP A 38 4.46 -7.66 4.75
N ILE A 39 3.42 -6.86 4.91
CA ILE A 39 2.83 -6.04 3.85
C ILE A 39 3.26 -4.60 4.12
N LEU A 40 4.00 -4.03 3.21
CA LEU A 40 4.53 -2.67 3.37
C LEU A 40 3.49 -1.62 3.03
N LEU A 41 3.55 -0.51 3.76
CA LEU A 41 2.80 0.70 3.45
C LEU A 41 3.78 1.86 3.30
N SER A 42 3.76 2.51 2.13
CA SER A 42 4.62 3.67 1.87
C SER A 42 4.23 4.85 2.75
N PRO A 43 5.20 5.63 3.26
CA PRO A 43 4.90 6.91 3.92
C PRO A 43 4.07 7.86 3.07
N ILE A 44 4.11 7.75 1.74
CA ILE A 44 3.25 8.56 0.87
C ILE A 44 1.77 8.28 1.11
N SER A 45 1.42 7.04 1.48
CA SER A 45 0.05 6.68 1.85
C SER A 45 -0.38 7.36 3.14
N LEU A 46 0.53 7.51 4.10
CA LEU A 46 0.25 8.27 5.32
C LEU A 46 -0.04 9.74 4.99
N ALA A 47 0.74 10.33 4.08
CA ALA A 47 0.51 11.70 3.62
C ALA A 47 -0.85 11.83 2.92
N ASP A 48 -1.24 10.86 2.09
CA ASP A 48 -2.56 10.80 1.46
C ASP A 48 -3.68 10.81 2.51
N ILE A 49 -3.51 10.02 3.56
CA ILE A 49 -4.53 9.91 4.62
C ILE A 49 -4.66 11.22 5.38
N VAL A 50 -3.55 11.87 5.72
CA VAL A 50 -3.59 13.21 6.35
C VAL A 50 -4.39 14.17 5.47
N TYR A 51 -4.12 14.18 4.18
CA TYR A 51 -4.81 15.03 3.23
C TYR A 51 -6.32 14.73 3.15
N LEU A 52 -6.67 13.44 3.11
CA LEU A 52 -8.08 13.02 3.06
C LEU A 52 -8.83 13.35 4.36
N VAL A 53 -8.16 13.25 5.50
CA VAL A 53 -8.73 13.67 6.80
C VAL A 53 -8.97 15.19 6.81
N GLU A 54 -8.02 15.96 6.34
CA GLU A 54 -8.15 17.43 6.25
C GLU A 54 -9.28 17.84 5.31
N LYS A 55 -9.48 17.08 4.24
CA LYS A 55 -10.62 17.28 3.31
C LYS A 55 -11.93 16.68 3.79
N ARG A 56 -11.96 16.14 4.99
CA ARG A 56 -13.16 15.52 5.60
C ARG A 56 -13.71 14.33 4.80
N ARG A 57 -12.83 13.63 4.06
CA ARG A 57 -13.20 12.41 3.33
C ARG A 57 -12.95 11.15 4.15
N LEU A 58 -12.15 11.27 5.20
CA LEU A 58 -11.87 10.20 6.17
C LEU A 58 -11.98 10.78 7.58
N PRO A 59 -12.39 9.96 8.57
CA PRO A 59 -12.38 10.40 9.96
C PRO A 59 -10.94 10.50 10.48
N PRO A 60 -10.65 11.36 11.46
CA PRO A 60 -9.32 11.46 12.07
C PRO A 60 -8.81 10.13 12.62
N SER A 61 -9.71 9.26 13.08
CA SER A 61 -9.36 7.92 13.57
C SER A 61 -8.68 7.04 12.51
N ALA A 62 -8.90 7.31 11.22
CA ALA A 62 -8.26 6.53 10.16
C ALA A 62 -6.74 6.64 10.22
N TYR A 63 -6.20 7.83 10.44
CA TYR A 63 -4.76 8.03 10.58
C TYR A 63 -4.23 7.41 11.87
N ASP A 64 -4.92 7.67 12.99
CA ASP A 64 -4.47 7.19 14.30
C ASP A 64 -4.44 5.66 14.37
N GLU A 65 -5.48 5.00 13.87
CA GLU A 65 -5.53 3.53 13.86
C GLU A 65 -4.48 2.92 12.95
N LEU A 66 -4.20 3.56 11.82
CA LEU A 66 -3.19 3.06 10.90
C LEU A 66 -1.78 3.20 11.46
N THR A 67 -1.44 4.35 12.04
CA THR A 67 -0.13 4.54 12.68
C THR A 67 0.05 3.60 13.87
N LYS A 68 -1.00 3.34 14.63
CA LYS A 68 -0.98 2.37 15.70
C LYS A 68 -0.68 0.95 15.18
N ALA A 69 -1.28 0.57 14.06
CA ALA A 69 -1.01 -0.73 13.44
C ALA A 69 0.44 -0.81 12.94
N LEU A 70 0.99 0.26 12.37
CA LEU A 70 2.37 0.28 11.91
C LEU A 70 3.38 0.20 13.06
N ASP A 71 3.02 0.69 14.24
CA ASP A 71 3.87 0.61 15.43
C ASP A 71 3.76 -0.74 16.16
N ASP A 72 2.77 -1.55 15.82
CA ASP A 72 2.56 -2.86 16.45
C ASP A 72 3.42 -3.91 15.75
N PRO A 73 4.41 -4.52 16.45
CA PRO A 73 5.28 -5.53 15.84
C PRO A 73 4.55 -6.81 15.43
N GLU A 74 3.34 -7.03 15.92
CA GLU A 74 2.53 -8.19 15.54
C GLU A 74 1.62 -7.92 14.35
N SER A 75 1.52 -6.66 13.91
CA SER A 75 0.73 -6.31 12.74
C SER A 75 1.41 -6.82 11.47
N VAL A 76 0.59 -7.23 10.48
CA VAL A 76 1.10 -7.58 9.15
C VAL A 76 1.59 -6.34 8.39
N LEU A 77 1.09 -5.16 8.77
CA LEU A 77 1.48 -3.90 8.12
C LEU A 77 2.77 -3.35 8.72
N GLU A 78 3.68 -2.95 7.85
CA GLU A 78 4.94 -2.33 8.24
C GLU A 78 5.20 -1.13 7.35
N GLU A 79 5.78 -0.08 7.92
CA GLU A 79 6.13 1.11 7.15
C GLU A 79 7.28 0.82 6.19
N ALA A 80 7.09 1.16 4.92
CA ALA A 80 8.12 1.00 3.90
C ALA A 80 9.14 2.15 4.00
N PRO A 81 10.40 1.90 3.62
CA PRO A 81 11.33 3.00 3.41
C PRO A 81 10.91 3.85 2.22
N PHE A 82 11.11 5.16 2.32
CA PHE A 82 10.99 6.07 1.19
C PHE A 82 12.32 6.79 1.00
N THR A 83 13.21 6.13 0.28
CA THR A 83 14.60 6.55 0.09
C THR A 83 14.85 6.96 -1.37
N GLY A 84 16.03 7.52 -1.64
CA GLY A 84 16.43 7.82 -3.01
C GLY A 84 16.45 6.58 -3.90
N GLU A 85 16.74 5.40 -3.35
CA GLU A 85 16.73 4.14 -4.11
C GLU A 85 15.31 3.77 -4.56
N VAL A 86 14.32 3.98 -3.71
CA VAL A 86 12.91 3.78 -4.08
C VAL A 86 12.51 4.81 -5.14
N VAL A 87 12.93 6.06 -4.99
CA VAL A 87 12.66 7.10 -5.99
C VAL A 87 13.29 6.73 -7.35
N GLU A 88 14.50 6.18 -7.35
CA GLU A 88 15.13 5.72 -8.58
C GLU A 88 14.29 4.64 -9.28
N SER A 89 13.65 3.76 -8.53
CA SER A 89 12.75 2.74 -9.08
C SER A 89 11.54 3.33 -9.79
N MET A 90 11.17 4.59 -9.53
CA MET A 90 10.09 5.26 -10.26
C MET A 90 10.38 5.36 -11.76
N ARG A 91 11.64 5.34 -12.14
CA ARG A 91 12.04 5.39 -13.55
C ARG A 91 11.62 4.14 -14.32
N GLU A 92 11.38 3.04 -13.62
CA GLU A 92 10.88 1.79 -14.21
C GLU A 92 9.34 1.75 -14.25
N VAL A 93 8.68 2.75 -13.67
CA VAL A 93 7.23 2.87 -13.68
C VAL A 93 6.85 4.07 -14.56
N PRO A 94 6.41 3.83 -15.82
CA PRO A 94 6.14 4.93 -16.74
C PRO A 94 5.05 5.87 -16.23
N ARG A 95 5.31 7.18 -16.30
CA ARG A 95 4.35 8.20 -15.88
C ARG A 95 3.05 8.11 -16.66
N VAL A 96 3.12 7.71 -17.92
CA VAL A 96 1.93 7.55 -18.77
C VAL A 96 1.01 6.44 -18.24
N ALA A 97 1.60 5.37 -17.70
CA ALA A 97 0.84 4.26 -17.15
C ALA A 97 0.22 4.61 -15.78
N ILE A 98 1.02 5.22 -14.90
CA ILE A 98 0.58 5.61 -13.55
C ILE A 98 0.97 7.08 -13.34
N PRO A 99 0.12 8.03 -13.78
CA PRO A 99 0.45 9.46 -13.72
C PRO A 99 0.32 10.07 -12.32
N ASP A 100 -0.51 9.49 -11.45
CA ASP A 100 -0.69 9.98 -10.08
C ASP A 100 0.57 9.70 -9.27
N MET A 101 1.14 10.75 -8.66
CA MET A 101 2.42 10.60 -7.97
C MET A 101 2.37 9.63 -6.78
N PRO A 102 1.40 9.73 -5.86
CA PRO A 102 1.31 8.75 -4.77
C PRO A 102 1.21 7.31 -5.26
N ASP A 103 0.37 7.03 -6.25
CA ASP A 103 0.23 5.69 -6.83
C ASP A 103 1.53 5.21 -7.48
N ARG A 104 2.22 6.12 -8.16
CA ARG A 104 3.50 5.81 -8.79
C ARG A 104 4.59 5.48 -7.76
N ILE A 105 4.59 6.17 -6.62
CA ILE A 105 5.51 5.87 -5.52
C ILE A 105 5.20 4.52 -4.89
N VAL A 106 3.94 4.19 -4.71
CA VAL A 106 3.52 2.87 -4.21
C VAL A 106 4.01 1.77 -5.17
N ALA A 107 3.81 1.96 -6.46
CA ALA A 107 4.28 1.02 -7.49
C ALA A 107 5.81 0.90 -7.50
N ALA A 108 6.51 2.01 -7.39
CA ALA A 108 7.98 2.03 -7.34
C ALA A 108 8.52 1.30 -6.11
N THR A 109 7.84 1.41 -4.98
CA THR A 109 8.18 0.68 -3.77
C THR A 109 8.10 -0.82 -4.01
N ALA A 110 7.02 -1.28 -4.66
CA ALA A 110 6.85 -2.69 -5.01
C ALA A 110 7.94 -3.17 -5.98
N VAL A 111 8.26 -2.38 -6.99
CA VAL A 111 9.35 -2.68 -7.94
C VAL A 111 10.68 -2.81 -7.22
N TYR A 112 10.98 -1.87 -6.32
CA TYR A 112 12.23 -1.89 -5.56
C TYR A 112 12.38 -3.19 -4.75
N PHE A 113 11.32 -3.67 -4.12
CA PHE A 113 11.35 -4.89 -3.33
C PHE A 113 11.08 -6.16 -4.14
N GLY A 114 10.71 -6.04 -5.41
CA GLY A 114 10.41 -7.19 -6.27
C GLY A 114 9.14 -7.94 -5.84
N VAL A 115 8.14 -7.23 -5.36
CA VAL A 115 6.89 -7.81 -4.83
C VAL A 115 5.67 -7.16 -5.51
N PRO A 116 4.49 -7.78 -5.44
CA PRO A 116 3.29 -7.19 -6.02
C PRO A 116 2.72 -6.05 -5.18
N VAL A 117 1.92 -5.19 -5.84
CA VAL A 117 1.04 -4.23 -5.17
C VAL A 117 -0.30 -4.89 -4.94
N VAL A 118 -0.85 -4.76 -3.74
CA VAL A 118 -2.23 -5.15 -3.44
C VAL A 118 -3.09 -3.91 -3.66
N SER A 119 -3.83 -3.87 -4.77
CA SER A 119 -4.57 -2.68 -5.19
C SER A 119 -5.73 -3.01 -6.12
N ARG A 120 -6.84 -2.29 -5.94
CA ARG A 120 -7.98 -2.28 -6.86
C ARG A 120 -7.80 -1.27 -7.99
N ASP A 121 -6.84 -0.37 -7.88
CA ASP A 121 -6.68 0.73 -8.83
C ASP A 121 -6.48 0.22 -10.25
N GLY A 122 -7.32 0.69 -11.17
CA GLY A 122 -7.33 0.23 -12.56
C GLY A 122 -6.06 0.56 -13.32
N ARG A 123 -5.41 1.69 -13.03
CA ARG A 123 -4.19 2.10 -13.71
C ARG A 123 -2.99 1.27 -13.25
N ILE A 124 -2.90 1.00 -11.93
CA ILE A 124 -1.85 0.12 -11.40
C ILE A 124 -2.04 -1.28 -11.98
N ARG A 125 -3.27 -1.81 -11.98
CA ARG A 125 -3.58 -3.15 -12.49
C ARG A 125 -3.31 -3.29 -13.99
N ALA A 126 -3.52 -2.22 -14.76
CA ALA A 126 -3.27 -2.21 -16.20
C ALA A 126 -1.79 -1.97 -16.55
N SER A 127 -0.97 -1.62 -15.59
CA SER A 127 0.46 -1.35 -15.79
C SER A 127 1.27 -2.64 -15.85
N ASN A 128 2.60 -2.50 -16.04
CA ASN A 128 3.54 -3.62 -15.98
C ASN A 128 3.89 -4.05 -14.55
N VAL A 129 3.34 -3.39 -13.54
CA VAL A 129 3.58 -3.73 -12.14
C VAL A 129 2.66 -4.89 -11.74
N GLN A 130 3.23 -5.90 -11.10
CA GLN A 130 2.46 -7.05 -10.64
C GLN A 130 1.46 -6.61 -9.55
N THR A 131 0.22 -7.06 -9.67
CA THR A 131 -0.84 -6.68 -8.73
C THR A 131 -1.62 -7.90 -8.24
N VAL A 132 -2.19 -7.75 -7.04
CA VAL A 132 -3.12 -8.70 -6.44
C VAL A 132 -4.42 -7.97 -6.14
N TRP A 133 -5.52 -8.52 -6.65
CA TRP A 133 -6.85 -8.03 -6.31
C TRP A 133 -7.93 -9.05 -6.63
#